data_7e4bcc82129b9b463efe5ed86fcabafb
#
_entry.id   7e4bcc82129b9b463efe5ed86fcabafb
#
_cell.length_a   1.000
_cell.length_b   1.000
_cell.length_c   1.000
_cell.angle_alpha   90.00
_cell.angle_beta   90.00
_cell.angle_gamma   90.00
#
_symmetry.space_group_name_H-M   'P 1'
#
loop_
_entity.id
_entity.type
_entity.pdbx_description
1 polymer ?
#
loop_
_entity_poly.entity_id
_entity_poly.type
_entity_poly.pdbx_seq_one_letter_code
_entity_poly.pdbx_strand_id
1 'polypeptide(L)'
;MATIIRSTQLDFDTIKARLKDYLKQQTEFADYDFEASGLSNILDVLAYNTHFSGLVSNFALNESFINTAQLRSSVVSLAEGLGYVPKSYTSSEAELSLAVQIDAADRPTTLTLPRNTQFTSSVAGVTYTFQTRENFTAVDSGTGFYQFINDTDGEAIPVFEGTEKTKTFFVGDTGDSQVYVIPDITMDHKTMRVRVFNTASSPLFDTYTNINKAIRITDDSTYFQIKEAPNGYYEIIFGNGIATGKRPVAGNKIVIDYLSTVGTLANGATTFTPTSTFSVNGVDYNISTTTVTASAGGAYKENIESIRQNAPISFISQRRLVTAEDYKGQILANYGAYLDDVTAYGGADAVPPIYGVVYVGLKFKDNISANVQQTVKDDIRIELSDNMAIMSIFTEFVDPIETLLEVQTTFNLDPDLTNATAQALQNIVQTTINNYFTANLGKFDKVFRRSNLLTVIDAIDPAILNSKMDIRMKQNFVPIVNNTQSYKINFPVAIAEPQPLIPVISSTQFTFNSQTCFIRNQNNSFKLQVVSVDGTIEVDNVGSYSSTGGVIDIVGFKPTAFEGNAITLTVTPANQSTMKPLRNYVIDIDTALSSSRAILDFQNTSVSI
;
A
#
# COMPACT_ATOMS: atom_id res chain seq x y z
N MET A 1 -5.85 19.81 2.31
CA MET A 1 -6.60 20.53 3.36
C MET A 1 -8.04 20.70 2.89
N ALA A 2 -9.00 20.26 3.68
CA ALA A 2 -10.40 20.46 3.36
C ALA A 2 -10.73 21.97 3.37
N THR A 3 -11.38 22.47 2.34
CA THR A 3 -11.80 23.86 2.23
C THR A 3 -13.01 24.06 3.13
N ILE A 4 -12.86 24.79 4.23
CA ILE A 4 -13.97 25.08 5.16
C ILE A 4 -14.95 26.05 4.50
N ILE A 5 -16.22 25.67 4.45
CA ILE A 5 -17.31 26.52 3.95
C ILE A 5 -17.76 27.45 5.09
N ARG A 6 -17.85 28.74 4.81
CA ARG A 6 -18.37 29.74 5.74
C ARG A 6 -19.57 30.44 5.11
N SER A 7 -20.74 30.26 5.69
CA SER A 7 -22.00 30.87 5.21
C SER A 7 -22.42 32.08 6.02
N THR A 8 -21.89 32.24 7.26
CA THR A 8 -22.27 33.31 8.15
C THR A 8 -21.07 33.97 8.81
N GLN A 9 -21.22 35.24 9.21
CA GLN A 9 -20.22 35.97 10.00
C GLN A 9 -20.12 35.34 11.39
N LEU A 10 -18.90 35.02 11.84
CA LEU A 10 -18.66 34.44 13.17
C LEU A 10 -17.98 35.40 14.14
N ASP A 11 -17.63 36.63 13.69
CA ASP A 11 -16.98 37.59 14.58
C ASP A 11 -17.99 38.25 15.49
N PHE A 12 -17.82 38.07 16.81
CA PHE A 12 -18.73 38.58 17.84
C PHE A 12 -18.84 40.11 17.82
N ASP A 13 -17.69 40.80 17.70
CA ASP A 13 -17.65 42.27 17.74
C ASP A 13 -18.33 42.85 16.49
N THR A 14 -18.15 42.23 15.34
CA THR A 14 -18.84 42.63 14.10
C THR A 14 -20.34 42.41 14.20
N ILE A 15 -20.81 41.32 14.81
CA ILE A 15 -22.23 41.06 15.03
C ILE A 15 -22.83 42.12 15.99
N LYS A 16 -22.13 42.39 17.10
CA LYS A 16 -22.52 43.39 18.07
C LYS A 16 -22.59 44.79 17.43
N ALA A 17 -21.59 45.17 16.64
CA ALA A 17 -21.57 46.45 15.93
C ALA A 17 -22.76 46.57 14.96
N ARG A 18 -23.06 45.56 14.17
CA ARG A 18 -24.22 45.54 13.26
C ARG A 18 -25.57 45.66 14.01
N LEU A 19 -25.69 45.01 15.17
CA LEU A 19 -26.88 45.12 16.00
C LEU A 19 -27.05 46.55 16.52
N LYS A 20 -25.96 47.20 16.99
CA LYS A 20 -25.95 48.61 17.41
C LYS A 20 -26.30 49.53 16.24
N ASP A 21 -25.73 49.34 15.08
CA ASP A 21 -25.99 50.15 13.88
C ASP A 21 -27.45 50.03 13.43
N TYR A 22 -28.02 48.83 13.49
CA TYR A 22 -29.43 48.61 13.20
C TYR A 22 -30.34 49.34 14.16
N LEU A 23 -30.07 49.28 15.48
CA LEU A 23 -30.85 49.98 16.50
C LEU A 23 -30.71 51.48 16.37
N LYS A 24 -29.55 52.03 16.07
CA LYS A 24 -29.34 53.49 15.85
C LYS A 24 -30.14 54.04 14.65
N GLN A 25 -30.52 53.21 13.72
CA GLN A 25 -31.38 53.60 12.58
C GLN A 25 -32.87 53.68 12.96
N GLN A 26 -33.27 53.17 14.14
CA GLN A 26 -34.63 53.27 14.64
C GLN A 26 -34.81 54.60 15.37
N THR A 27 -35.94 55.27 15.18
CA THR A 27 -36.25 56.59 15.76
C THR A 27 -36.15 56.62 17.27
N GLU A 28 -36.52 55.52 17.95
CA GLU A 28 -36.55 55.38 19.41
C GLU A 28 -35.15 55.27 20.02
N PHE A 29 -34.13 54.93 19.22
CA PHE A 29 -32.76 54.68 19.69
C PHE A 29 -31.70 55.56 19.00
N ALA A 30 -32.10 56.57 18.23
CA ALA A 30 -31.18 57.37 17.40
C ALA A 30 -30.07 58.06 18.24
N ASP A 31 -30.39 58.56 19.42
CA ASP A 31 -29.48 59.27 20.33
C ASP A 31 -29.09 58.44 21.57
N TYR A 32 -29.32 57.11 21.54
CA TYR A 32 -29.10 56.26 22.70
C TYR A 32 -27.61 55.84 22.83
N ASP A 33 -27.05 56.03 24.06
CA ASP A 33 -25.70 55.53 24.35
C ASP A 33 -25.71 54.06 24.75
N PHE A 34 -25.33 53.24 23.80
CA PHE A 34 -25.28 51.79 23.99
C PHE A 34 -24.11 51.31 24.87
N GLU A 35 -23.05 52.10 25.03
CA GLU A 35 -21.86 51.67 25.81
C GLU A 35 -22.08 51.80 27.31
N ALA A 36 -22.80 52.87 27.74
CA ALA A 36 -23.02 53.17 29.14
C ALA A 36 -24.32 52.57 29.72
N SER A 37 -25.04 51.78 28.95
CA SER A 37 -26.39 51.32 29.34
C SER A 37 -26.49 49.82 29.58
N GLY A 38 -27.49 49.43 30.42
CA GLY A 38 -27.82 48.00 30.59
C GLY A 38 -28.27 47.30 29.32
N LEU A 39 -28.66 48.02 28.26
CA LEU A 39 -28.99 47.49 26.97
C LEU A 39 -27.76 46.90 26.24
N SER A 40 -26.55 47.38 26.57
CA SER A 40 -25.30 46.79 26.08
C SER A 40 -25.18 45.31 26.46
N ASN A 41 -25.55 44.94 27.68
CA ASN A 41 -25.51 43.55 28.14
C ASN A 41 -26.52 42.66 27.38
N ILE A 42 -27.68 43.22 27.01
CA ILE A 42 -28.68 42.49 26.20
C ILE A 42 -28.15 42.31 24.78
N LEU A 43 -27.50 43.31 24.21
CA LEU A 43 -26.85 43.20 22.89
C LEU A 43 -25.72 42.19 22.91
N ASP A 44 -24.95 42.07 23.98
CA ASP A 44 -23.92 41.05 24.15
C ASP A 44 -24.52 39.64 24.15
N VAL A 45 -25.64 39.45 24.89
CA VAL A 45 -26.34 38.15 24.88
C VAL A 45 -26.91 37.81 23.51
N LEU A 46 -27.48 38.78 22.80
CA LEU A 46 -27.98 38.59 21.43
C LEU A 46 -26.86 38.31 20.46
N ALA A 47 -25.76 39.07 20.54
CA ALA A 47 -24.58 38.84 19.70
C ALA A 47 -23.97 37.47 19.96
N TYR A 48 -23.86 37.05 21.24
CA TYR A 48 -23.39 35.71 21.61
C TYR A 48 -24.29 34.59 21.07
N ASN A 49 -25.62 34.74 21.22
CA ASN A 49 -26.57 33.79 20.68
C ASN A 49 -26.48 33.69 19.15
N THR A 50 -26.34 34.82 18.46
CA THR A 50 -26.18 34.87 17.00
C THR A 50 -24.86 34.25 16.57
N HIS A 51 -23.76 34.56 17.28
CA HIS A 51 -22.45 33.96 17.07
C HIS A 51 -22.52 32.42 17.21
N PHE A 52 -23.11 31.94 18.31
CA PHE A 52 -23.25 30.51 18.56
C PHE A 52 -24.15 29.82 17.53
N SER A 53 -25.26 30.44 17.17
CA SER A 53 -26.15 29.93 16.10
C SER A 53 -25.46 29.88 14.75
N GLY A 54 -24.66 30.90 14.42
CA GLY A 54 -23.83 30.93 13.23
C GLY A 54 -22.76 29.85 13.23
N LEU A 55 -22.11 29.61 14.38
CA LEU A 55 -21.13 28.53 14.53
C LEU A 55 -21.76 27.17 14.29
N VAL A 56 -22.90 26.88 14.92
CA VAL A 56 -23.64 25.62 14.76
C VAL A 56 -24.09 25.45 13.32
N SER A 57 -24.59 26.51 12.66
CA SER A 57 -25.00 26.47 11.26
C SER A 57 -23.84 26.19 10.31
N ASN A 58 -22.69 26.85 10.51
CA ASN A 58 -21.48 26.60 9.73
C ASN A 58 -20.95 25.18 9.95
N PHE A 59 -20.98 24.71 11.20
CA PHE A 59 -20.58 23.33 11.52
C PHE A 59 -21.48 22.32 10.81
N ALA A 60 -22.82 22.46 10.95
CA ALA A 60 -23.78 21.58 10.29
C ALA A 60 -23.63 21.60 8.76
N LEU A 61 -23.37 22.76 8.16
CA LEU A 61 -23.12 22.88 6.73
C LEU A 61 -21.84 22.12 6.31
N ASN A 62 -20.76 22.26 7.08
CA ASN A 62 -19.52 21.54 6.78
C ASN A 62 -19.68 20.02 6.95
N GLU A 63 -20.43 19.57 7.94
CA GLU A 63 -20.72 18.14 8.16
C GLU A 63 -21.65 17.54 7.10
N SER A 64 -22.30 18.36 6.26
CA SER A 64 -23.18 17.88 5.19
C SER A 64 -22.44 17.45 3.90
N PHE A 65 -21.16 17.71 3.78
CA PHE A 65 -20.38 17.37 2.60
C PHE A 65 -19.15 16.54 2.96
N ILE A 66 -18.91 15.44 2.23
CA ILE A 66 -17.82 14.50 2.49
C ILE A 66 -16.43 15.17 2.51
N ASN A 67 -16.24 16.20 1.67
CA ASN A 67 -14.96 16.92 1.57
C ASN A 67 -14.67 17.86 2.74
N THR A 68 -15.69 18.29 3.48
CA THR A 68 -15.56 19.27 4.56
C THR A 68 -15.92 18.72 5.93
N ALA A 69 -16.66 17.60 5.99
CA ALA A 69 -17.05 16.94 7.24
C ALA A 69 -15.80 16.53 8.07
N GLN A 70 -15.80 16.83 9.36
CA GLN A 70 -14.69 16.56 10.27
C GLN A 70 -14.98 15.38 11.21
N LEU A 71 -16.24 15.15 11.52
CA LEU A 71 -16.64 14.01 12.35
C LEU A 71 -16.61 12.71 11.52
N ARG A 72 -15.98 11.67 12.07
CA ARG A 72 -15.96 10.36 11.44
C ARG A 72 -17.37 9.85 11.14
N SER A 73 -18.31 10.01 12.06
CA SER A 73 -19.71 9.59 11.87
C SER A 73 -20.37 10.24 10.66
N SER A 74 -20.11 11.51 10.41
CA SER A 74 -20.64 12.24 9.25
C SER A 74 -20.01 11.74 7.96
N VAL A 75 -18.68 11.60 7.93
CA VAL A 75 -17.95 11.11 6.75
C VAL A 75 -18.37 9.68 6.40
N VAL A 76 -18.51 8.80 7.39
CA VAL A 76 -18.95 7.42 7.20
C VAL A 76 -20.40 7.37 6.68
N SER A 77 -21.30 8.15 7.25
CA SER A 77 -22.70 8.22 6.80
C SER A 77 -22.83 8.74 5.36
N LEU A 78 -22.02 9.73 4.99
CA LEU A 78 -21.99 10.25 3.61
C LEU A 78 -21.35 9.24 2.64
N ALA A 79 -20.31 8.51 3.08
CA ALA A 79 -19.70 7.44 2.29
C ALA A 79 -20.66 6.25 2.08
N GLU A 80 -21.43 5.89 3.12
CA GLU A 80 -22.48 4.86 3.02
C GLU A 80 -23.54 5.25 1.99
N GLY A 81 -23.93 6.53 1.92
CA GLY A 81 -24.81 7.06 0.88
C GLY A 81 -24.27 6.89 -0.55
N LEU A 82 -22.94 6.76 -0.70
CA LEU A 82 -22.27 6.41 -1.96
C LEU A 82 -22.08 4.89 -2.15
N GLY A 83 -22.54 4.06 -1.20
CA GLY A 83 -22.36 2.61 -1.22
C GLY A 83 -20.98 2.15 -0.77
N TYR A 84 -20.18 3.02 -0.13
CA TYR A 84 -18.85 2.71 0.36
C TYR A 84 -18.89 2.32 1.83
N VAL A 85 -18.35 1.14 2.15
CA VAL A 85 -18.18 0.68 3.55
C VAL A 85 -16.70 0.84 3.92
N PRO A 86 -16.38 1.68 4.93
CA PRO A 86 -15.00 1.87 5.38
C PRO A 86 -14.38 0.56 5.87
N LYS A 87 -13.07 0.40 5.64
CA LYS A 87 -12.34 -0.78 6.10
C LYS A 87 -12.25 -0.82 7.63
N SER A 88 -12.52 -1.99 8.19
CA SER A 88 -12.24 -2.30 9.59
C SER A 88 -10.74 -2.52 9.83
N TYR A 89 -10.36 -2.83 11.05
CA TYR A 89 -9.08 -3.47 11.30
C TYR A 89 -8.96 -4.73 10.44
N THR A 90 -7.73 -5.04 10.03
CA THR A 90 -7.40 -6.25 9.27
C THR A 90 -6.36 -7.04 10.03
N SER A 91 -6.56 -8.33 10.18
CA SER A 91 -5.64 -9.26 10.82
C SER A 91 -4.36 -9.42 10.01
N SER A 92 -3.21 -9.57 10.70
CA SER A 92 -1.98 -10.01 10.05
C SER A 92 -2.11 -11.49 9.69
N GLU A 93 -1.68 -11.86 8.49
CA GLU A 93 -1.70 -13.21 7.96
C GLU A 93 -0.28 -13.71 7.75
N ALA A 94 -0.03 -14.98 8.11
CA ALA A 94 1.20 -15.69 7.85
C ALA A 94 0.90 -17.06 7.25
N GLU A 95 1.85 -17.64 6.52
CA GLU A 95 1.72 -18.97 5.95
C GLU A 95 2.69 -19.92 6.61
N LEU A 96 2.18 -21.07 7.07
CA LEU A 96 2.95 -22.07 7.78
C LEU A 96 2.87 -23.42 7.06
N SER A 97 4.01 -24.07 6.90
CA SER A 97 4.06 -25.50 6.60
C SER A 97 3.98 -26.26 7.92
N LEU A 98 2.95 -27.06 8.06
CA LEU A 98 2.63 -27.79 9.28
C LEU A 98 2.71 -29.29 9.05
N ALA A 99 3.45 -30.00 9.91
CA ALA A 99 3.58 -31.44 9.84
C ALA A 99 3.58 -32.09 11.23
N VAL A 100 3.19 -33.35 11.29
CA VAL A 100 3.25 -34.16 12.52
C VAL A 100 3.82 -35.53 12.17
N GLN A 101 4.75 -36.01 12.98
CA GLN A 101 5.28 -37.36 12.91
C GLN A 101 4.67 -38.20 14.04
N ILE A 102 3.95 -39.29 13.70
CA ILE A 102 3.33 -40.23 14.65
C ILE A 102 3.91 -41.61 14.42
N ASP A 103 4.67 -42.09 15.38
CA ASP A 103 5.35 -43.40 15.30
C ASP A 103 4.50 -44.57 15.80
N ALA A 104 3.25 -44.32 16.27
CA ALA A 104 2.35 -45.34 16.74
C ALA A 104 1.97 -46.33 15.62
N ALA A 105 1.92 -47.61 15.95
CA ALA A 105 1.60 -48.68 14.98
C ALA A 105 0.14 -48.63 14.49
N ASP A 106 -0.77 -48.21 15.34
CA ASP A 106 -2.23 -48.10 15.14
C ASP A 106 -2.66 -46.62 14.96
N ARG A 107 -1.82 -45.84 14.32
CA ARG A 107 -2.08 -44.41 14.03
C ARG A 107 -3.24 -44.24 13.05
N PRO A 108 -3.99 -43.15 13.14
CA PRO A 108 -5.12 -42.89 12.24
C PRO A 108 -4.64 -42.67 10.80
N THR A 109 -5.45 -43.04 9.82
CA THR A 109 -5.16 -42.80 8.39
C THR A 109 -5.22 -41.32 8.02
N THR A 110 -5.97 -40.53 8.77
CA THR A 110 -6.11 -39.07 8.57
C THR A 110 -6.05 -38.34 9.90
N LEU A 111 -5.44 -37.18 9.90
CA LEU A 111 -5.47 -36.21 11.01
C LEU A 111 -6.17 -34.96 10.57
N THR A 112 -6.97 -34.36 11.46
CA THR A 112 -7.60 -33.06 11.20
C THR A 112 -7.04 -32.02 12.17
N LEU A 113 -6.45 -30.98 11.63
CA LEU A 113 -6.10 -29.76 12.35
C LEU A 113 -7.36 -28.90 12.47
N PRO A 114 -7.93 -28.75 13.67
CA PRO A 114 -9.18 -28.04 13.82
C PRO A 114 -9.02 -26.54 13.58
N ARG A 115 -10.09 -25.90 13.14
CA ARG A 115 -10.24 -24.45 13.15
C ARG A 115 -9.90 -23.90 14.55
N ASN A 116 -9.32 -22.71 14.60
CA ASN A 116 -8.86 -22.03 15.81
C ASN A 116 -7.70 -22.75 16.54
N THR A 117 -6.95 -23.58 15.83
CA THR A 117 -5.67 -24.05 16.34
C THR A 117 -4.74 -22.85 16.46
N GLN A 118 -4.18 -22.65 17.66
CA GLN A 118 -3.45 -21.45 18.01
C GLN A 118 -1.94 -21.65 17.91
N PHE A 119 -1.27 -20.60 17.45
CA PHE A 119 0.18 -20.45 17.39
C PHE A 119 0.56 -19.14 18.05
N THR A 120 1.68 -19.11 18.75
CA THR A 120 2.24 -17.88 19.32
C THR A 120 3.47 -17.46 18.55
N SER A 121 3.62 -16.15 18.35
CA SER A 121 4.79 -15.54 17.73
C SER A 121 5.13 -14.24 18.43
N SER A 122 6.41 -13.83 18.41
CA SER A 122 6.85 -12.59 19.02
C SER A 122 7.32 -11.59 17.97
N VAL A 123 6.81 -10.36 18.05
CA VAL A 123 7.23 -9.23 17.22
C VAL A 123 7.64 -8.09 18.15
N ALA A 124 8.85 -7.57 17.98
CA ALA A 124 9.40 -6.50 18.82
C ALA A 124 9.29 -6.76 20.34
N GLY A 125 9.39 -8.04 20.76
CA GLY A 125 9.32 -8.44 22.17
C GLY A 125 7.89 -8.59 22.73
N VAL A 126 6.85 -8.40 21.91
CA VAL A 126 5.45 -8.61 22.28
C VAL A 126 4.96 -9.91 21.64
N THR A 127 4.29 -10.77 22.43
CA THR A 127 3.73 -12.04 21.94
C THR A 127 2.33 -11.84 21.42
N TYR A 128 2.09 -12.31 20.18
CA TYR A 128 0.80 -12.31 19.51
C TYR A 128 0.33 -13.74 19.26
N THR A 129 -1.00 -13.91 19.23
CA THR A 129 -1.64 -15.20 18.95
C THR A 129 -2.16 -15.20 17.52
N PHE A 130 -1.77 -16.22 16.76
CA PHE A 130 -2.24 -16.51 15.43
C PHE A 130 -3.09 -17.78 15.47
N GLN A 131 -4.06 -17.93 14.57
CA GLN A 131 -4.93 -19.11 14.55
C GLN A 131 -5.42 -19.45 13.14
N THR A 132 -5.71 -20.74 12.93
CA THR A 132 -6.34 -21.22 11.70
C THR A 132 -7.81 -20.81 11.65
N ARG A 133 -8.33 -20.56 10.44
CA ARG A 133 -9.75 -20.18 10.24
C ARG A 133 -10.61 -21.32 9.74
N GLU A 134 -10.00 -22.41 9.26
CA GLU A 134 -10.65 -23.59 8.71
C GLU A 134 -10.07 -24.86 9.31
N ASN A 135 -10.69 -25.99 9.01
CA ASN A 135 -10.16 -27.31 9.34
C ASN A 135 -9.27 -27.78 8.18
N PHE A 136 -8.09 -28.29 8.50
CA PHE A 136 -7.19 -28.87 7.50
C PHE A 136 -6.99 -30.34 7.80
N THR A 137 -7.01 -31.18 6.77
CA THR A 137 -6.89 -32.63 6.92
C THR A 137 -5.62 -33.12 6.24
N ALA A 138 -4.83 -33.90 6.95
CA ALA A 138 -3.63 -34.56 6.41
C ALA A 138 -3.81 -36.07 6.40
N VAL A 139 -3.28 -36.72 5.38
CA VAL A 139 -3.31 -38.19 5.21
C VAL A 139 -1.93 -38.75 5.57
N ASP A 140 -1.92 -39.93 6.21
CA ASP A 140 -0.66 -40.64 6.49
C ASP A 140 0.07 -40.96 5.19
N SER A 141 1.33 -40.53 5.10
CA SER A 141 2.23 -40.85 3.98
C SER A 141 2.64 -42.34 3.92
N GLY A 142 2.17 -43.17 4.86
CA GLY A 142 2.56 -44.56 5.07
C GLY A 142 3.72 -44.73 6.06
N THR A 143 4.42 -43.65 6.42
CA THR A 143 5.53 -43.64 7.39
C THR A 143 5.17 -42.97 8.70
N GLY A 144 3.90 -42.61 8.90
CA GLY A 144 3.44 -41.84 10.08
C GLY A 144 3.69 -40.34 9.94
N PHE A 145 4.10 -39.87 8.79
CA PHE A 145 4.28 -38.46 8.52
C PHE A 145 3.01 -37.87 7.90
N TYR A 146 2.45 -36.84 8.54
CA TYR A 146 1.24 -36.14 8.12
C TYR A 146 1.63 -34.70 7.78
N GLN A 147 1.51 -34.32 6.52
CA GLN A 147 1.69 -32.96 6.03
C GLN A 147 0.33 -32.31 5.84
N PHE A 148 0.07 -31.22 6.55
CA PHE A 148 -1.12 -30.41 6.33
C PHE A 148 -0.87 -29.46 5.17
N ILE A 149 -1.79 -29.44 4.24
CA ILE A 149 -1.76 -28.55 3.06
C ILE A 149 -3.14 -27.86 2.95
N ASN A 150 -3.15 -26.70 2.33
CA ASN A 150 -4.39 -26.02 1.98
C ASN A 150 -5.04 -26.75 0.80
N ASP A 151 -6.26 -27.21 0.95
CA ASP A 151 -6.99 -27.96 -0.08
C ASP A 151 -7.32 -27.10 -1.32
N THR A 152 -7.24 -25.77 -1.20
CA THR A 152 -7.61 -24.85 -2.28
C THR A 152 -6.48 -24.68 -3.30
N ASP A 153 -5.24 -24.61 -2.85
CA ASP A 153 -4.06 -24.34 -3.68
C ASP A 153 -2.93 -25.38 -3.51
N GLY A 154 -3.06 -26.30 -2.55
CA GLY A 154 -2.05 -27.31 -2.23
C GLY A 154 -0.80 -26.76 -1.54
N GLU A 155 -0.87 -25.53 -1.04
CA GLU A 155 0.23 -24.78 -0.44
C GLU A 155 0.20 -24.79 1.09
N ALA A 156 0.86 -23.80 1.70
CA ALA A 156 0.98 -23.65 3.14
C ALA A 156 -0.34 -23.24 3.80
N ILE A 157 -0.47 -23.51 5.09
CA ILE A 157 -1.66 -23.22 5.90
C ILE A 157 -1.66 -21.74 6.30
N PRO A 158 -2.68 -20.96 5.95
CA PRO A 158 -2.82 -19.57 6.40
C PRO A 158 -3.22 -19.52 7.88
N VAL A 159 -2.53 -18.67 8.64
CA VAL A 159 -2.84 -18.37 10.04
C VAL A 159 -2.99 -16.86 10.23
N PHE A 160 -4.02 -16.47 10.97
CA PHE A 160 -4.43 -15.08 11.15
C PHE A 160 -4.23 -14.64 12.59
N GLU A 161 -3.65 -13.45 12.77
CA GLU A 161 -3.51 -12.85 14.08
C GLU A 161 -4.85 -12.40 14.62
N GLY A 162 -5.05 -12.60 15.92
CA GLY A 162 -6.19 -12.10 16.67
C GLY A 162 -6.78 -13.12 17.61
N THR A 163 -7.75 -12.64 18.38
CA THR A 163 -8.52 -13.48 19.29
C THR A 163 -9.92 -13.68 18.73
N GLU A 164 -10.36 -14.93 18.56
CA GLU A 164 -11.74 -15.19 18.15
C GLU A 164 -12.71 -14.76 19.24
N LYS A 165 -13.68 -13.98 18.83
CA LYS A 165 -14.81 -13.55 19.65
C LYS A 165 -16.12 -13.98 18.99
N THR A 166 -17.08 -14.34 19.83
CA THR A 166 -18.43 -14.71 19.39
C THR A 166 -19.45 -13.75 19.96
N LYS A 167 -20.30 -13.20 19.10
CA LYS A 167 -21.47 -12.41 19.49
C LYS A 167 -22.75 -13.16 19.12
N THR A 168 -23.65 -13.32 20.10
CA THR A 168 -24.93 -13.99 19.91
C THR A 168 -26.07 -12.98 20.06
N PHE A 169 -27.05 -13.07 19.15
CA PHE A 169 -28.31 -12.33 19.22
C PHE A 169 -29.47 -13.30 19.12
N PHE A 170 -30.59 -12.94 19.76
CA PHE A 170 -31.86 -13.60 19.60
C PHE A 170 -32.83 -12.67 18.89
N VAL A 171 -33.50 -13.20 17.86
CA VAL A 171 -34.45 -12.43 17.08
C VAL A 171 -35.78 -12.39 17.85
N GLY A 172 -36.21 -11.21 18.23
CA GLY A 172 -37.48 -10.97 18.93
C GLY A 172 -38.63 -10.66 17.98
N ASP A 173 -39.81 -10.44 18.56
CA ASP A 173 -41.04 -10.07 17.82
C ASP A 173 -41.06 -8.57 17.43
N THR A 174 -39.96 -7.86 17.55
CA THR A 174 -39.88 -6.42 17.31
C THR A 174 -39.89 -6.03 15.82
N GLY A 175 -40.06 -7.00 14.92
CA GLY A 175 -40.14 -6.76 13.48
C GLY A 175 -38.87 -6.11 12.91
N ASP A 176 -39.06 -5.03 12.14
CA ASP A 176 -37.98 -4.37 11.37
C ASP A 176 -37.05 -3.48 12.21
N SER A 177 -37.32 -3.30 13.49
CA SER A 177 -36.61 -2.34 14.34
C SER A 177 -35.43 -2.93 15.12
N GLN A 178 -35.17 -4.26 15.02
CA GLN A 178 -34.05 -4.89 15.72
C GLN A 178 -32.72 -4.64 15.02
N VAL A 179 -31.77 -4.05 15.75
CA VAL A 179 -30.45 -3.71 15.28
C VAL A 179 -29.43 -4.67 15.88
N TYR A 180 -28.51 -5.19 15.04
CA TYR A 180 -27.48 -6.16 15.43
C TYR A 180 -26.10 -5.52 15.41
N VAL A 181 -25.73 -4.87 16.53
CA VAL A 181 -24.44 -4.18 16.68
C VAL A 181 -23.41 -5.07 17.35
N ILE A 182 -22.25 -5.20 16.76
CA ILE A 182 -21.08 -5.85 17.33
C ILE A 182 -20.23 -4.78 18.04
N PRO A 183 -20.15 -4.81 19.38
CA PRO A 183 -19.48 -3.78 20.16
C PRO A 183 -17.97 -4.00 20.25
N ASP A 184 -17.29 -4.10 19.09
CA ASP A 184 -15.84 -4.28 18.99
C ASP A 184 -15.28 -3.41 17.88
N ILE A 185 -14.45 -2.41 18.27
CA ILE A 185 -13.83 -1.48 17.31
C ILE A 185 -12.70 -2.17 16.53
N THR A 186 -12.04 -3.16 17.15
CA THR A 186 -10.88 -3.87 16.58
C THR A 186 -11.28 -5.11 15.79
N MET A 187 -12.56 -5.25 15.47
CA MET A 187 -13.09 -6.36 14.68
C MET A 187 -12.56 -6.33 13.24
N ASP A 188 -12.11 -7.47 12.75
CA ASP A 188 -11.85 -7.70 11.34
C ASP A 188 -13.09 -8.26 10.65
N HIS A 189 -13.78 -7.44 9.86
CA HIS A 189 -15.00 -7.82 9.18
C HIS A 189 -14.78 -8.85 8.04
N LYS A 190 -13.56 -9.01 7.53
CA LYS A 190 -13.23 -10.01 6.52
C LYS A 190 -13.23 -11.42 7.09
N THR A 191 -12.88 -11.57 8.38
CA THR A 191 -12.83 -12.86 9.07
C THR A 191 -14.18 -13.29 9.64
N MET A 192 -15.22 -12.49 9.44
CA MET A 192 -16.53 -12.70 10.06
C MET A 192 -17.27 -13.89 9.44
N ARG A 193 -17.85 -14.73 10.32
CA ARG A 193 -18.73 -15.81 9.96
C ARG A 193 -20.07 -15.62 10.65
N VAL A 194 -21.15 -15.50 9.85
CA VAL A 194 -22.51 -15.28 10.34
C VAL A 194 -23.33 -16.55 10.14
N ARG A 195 -23.87 -17.10 11.24
CA ARG A 195 -24.71 -18.28 11.24
C ARG A 195 -26.05 -17.97 11.88
N VAL A 196 -27.13 -18.28 11.21
CA VAL A 196 -28.50 -18.10 11.71
C VAL A 196 -29.11 -19.47 11.98
N PHE A 197 -29.32 -19.78 13.25
CA PHE A 197 -29.92 -21.02 13.71
C PHE A 197 -31.43 -20.91 13.70
N ASN A 198 -32.11 -22.00 13.34
CA ASN A 198 -33.57 -22.05 13.24
C ASN A 198 -34.28 -21.72 14.57
N THR A 199 -33.70 -22.15 15.70
CA THR A 199 -34.15 -21.81 17.06
C THR A 199 -32.96 -21.66 18.00
N ALA A 200 -33.20 -21.21 19.22
CA ALA A 200 -32.16 -21.06 20.24
C ALA A 200 -31.39 -22.36 20.55
N SER A 201 -32.06 -23.52 20.45
CA SER A 201 -31.51 -24.85 20.76
C SER A 201 -31.26 -25.73 19.53
N SER A 202 -31.65 -25.30 18.33
CA SER A 202 -31.44 -26.08 17.11
C SER A 202 -29.95 -26.17 16.75
N PRO A 203 -29.45 -27.37 16.34
CA PRO A 203 -28.12 -27.50 15.75
C PRO A 203 -28.07 -27.06 14.27
N LEU A 204 -29.24 -26.95 13.61
CA LEU A 204 -29.34 -26.58 12.20
C LEU A 204 -29.26 -25.07 12.03
N PHE A 205 -28.41 -24.61 11.10
CA PHE A 205 -28.21 -23.21 10.80
C PHE A 205 -27.97 -22.97 9.30
N ASP A 206 -28.33 -21.80 8.85
CA ASP A 206 -27.94 -21.25 7.55
C ASP A 206 -26.67 -20.37 7.74
N THR A 207 -25.70 -20.52 6.85
CA THR A 207 -24.55 -19.60 6.80
C THR A 207 -24.89 -18.43 5.87
N TYR A 208 -24.68 -17.23 6.39
CA TYR A 208 -24.87 -16.00 5.62
C TYR A 208 -23.53 -15.45 5.14
N THR A 209 -23.49 -14.97 3.92
CA THR A 209 -22.31 -14.37 3.27
C THR A 209 -22.48 -12.87 3.08
N ASN A 210 -21.37 -12.15 2.97
CA ASN A 210 -21.43 -10.70 2.72
C ASN A 210 -22.02 -10.43 1.34
N ILE A 211 -22.98 -9.51 1.25
CA ILE A 211 -23.68 -9.12 0.01
C ILE A 211 -22.72 -8.67 -1.10
N ASN A 212 -21.53 -8.21 -0.74
CA ASN A 212 -20.50 -7.82 -1.70
C ASN A 212 -20.00 -8.99 -2.57
N LYS A 213 -20.19 -10.24 -2.12
CA LYS A 213 -19.88 -11.48 -2.86
C LYS A 213 -21.10 -12.02 -3.64
N ALA A 214 -22.23 -11.30 -3.65
CA ALA A 214 -23.45 -11.75 -4.29
C ALA A 214 -23.40 -11.53 -5.81
N ILE A 215 -23.57 -12.62 -6.57
CA ILE A 215 -23.76 -12.56 -8.04
C ILE A 215 -25.23 -12.28 -8.38
N ARG A 216 -26.14 -12.85 -7.61
CA ARG A 216 -27.58 -12.68 -7.78
C ARG A 216 -28.25 -12.69 -6.40
N ILE A 217 -29.20 -11.79 -6.20
CA ILE A 217 -29.98 -11.71 -4.96
C ILE A 217 -31.42 -12.12 -5.27
N THR A 218 -31.94 -13.05 -4.49
CA THR A 218 -33.33 -13.51 -4.48
C THR A 218 -33.88 -13.40 -3.07
N ASP A 219 -35.15 -13.63 -2.86
CA ASP A 219 -35.80 -13.67 -1.55
C ASP A 219 -35.21 -14.72 -0.59
N ASP A 220 -34.74 -15.86 -1.13
CA ASP A 220 -34.13 -16.96 -0.36
C ASP A 220 -32.60 -16.82 -0.16
N SER A 221 -31.97 -15.82 -0.75
CA SER A 221 -30.52 -15.65 -0.65
C SER A 221 -30.09 -15.30 0.78
N THR A 222 -29.09 -16.03 1.31
CA THR A 222 -28.57 -15.85 2.67
C THR A 222 -27.42 -14.85 2.66
N TYR A 223 -27.74 -13.56 2.53
CA TYR A 223 -26.76 -12.46 2.53
C TYR A 223 -26.97 -11.53 3.72
N PHE A 224 -25.87 -10.91 4.15
CA PHE A 224 -25.89 -9.80 5.09
C PHE A 224 -25.06 -8.63 4.55
N GLN A 225 -25.38 -7.44 5.00
CA GLN A 225 -24.61 -6.23 4.77
C GLN A 225 -24.01 -5.77 6.08
N ILE A 226 -22.80 -5.20 6.03
CA ILE A 226 -22.15 -4.55 7.16
C ILE A 226 -22.14 -3.05 6.93
N LYS A 227 -22.39 -2.29 7.98
CA LYS A 227 -22.13 -0.85 8.02
C LYS A 227 -21.43 -0.44 9.30
N GLU A 228 -20.73 0.67 9.27
CA GLU A 228 -20.16 1.28 10.46
C GLU A 228 -21.23 2.18 11.14
N ALA A 229 -21.57 1.86 12.38
CA ALA A 229 -22.47 2.68 13.17
C ALA A 229 -21.78 3.99 13.63
N PRO A 230 -22.55 5.06 13.98
CA PRO A 230 -22.00 6.36 14.40
C PRO A 230 -21.03 6.30 15.58
N ASN A 231 -21.15 5.30 16.44
CA ASN A 231 -20.25 5.04 17.57
C ASN A 231 -18.95 4.30 17.19
N GLY A 232 -18.73 4.02 15.90
CA GLY A 232 -17.57 3.32 15.39
C GLY A 232 -17.62 1.80 15.49
N TYR A 233 -18.71 1.21 15.99
CA TYR A 233 -18.98 -0.21 15.96
C TYR A 233 -19.54 -0.64 14.62
N TYR A 234 -19.74 -1.94 14.43
CA TYR A 234 -20.27 -2.48 13.19
C TYR A 234 -21.67 -3.05 13.39
N GLU A 235 -22.55 -2.70 12.49
CA GLU A 235 -23.94 -3.15 12.44
C GLU A 235 -24.12 -4.13 11.28
N ILE A 236 -24.85 -5.23 11.54
CA ILE A 236 -25.21 -6.20 10.52
C ILE A 236 -26.67 -6.01 10.14
N ILE A 237 -26.93 -5.94 8.86
CA ILE A 237 -28.24 -5.81 8.26
C ILE A 237 -28.49 -7.03 7.41
N PHE A 238 -29.65 -7.68 7.61
CA PHE A 238 -30.11 -8.80 6.80
C PHE A 238 -31.10 -8.34 5.71
N GLY A 239 -31.40 -9.22 4.78
CA GLY A 239 -32.39 -8.99 3.75
C GLY A 239 -33.79 -8.71 4.30
N ASN A 240 -34.71 -8.29 3.42
CA ASN A 240 -36.09 -7.99 3.81
C ASN A 240 -37.06 -9.20 3.71
N GLY A 241 -36.57 -10.35 3.24
CA GLY A 241 -37.38 -11.56 3.05
C GLY A 241 -38.34 -11.50 1.85
N ILE A 242 -38.23 -10.46 0.99
CA ILE A 242 -39.09 -10.25 -0.18
C ILE A 242 -38.26 -10.17 -1.46
N ALA A 243 -37.22 -9.34 -1.48
CA ALA A 243 -36.44 -9.05 -2.68
C ALA A 243 -34.92 -8.93 -2.43
N THR A 244 -34.50 -8.68 -1.18
CA THR A 244 -33.09 -8.40 -0.85
C THR A 244 -32.43 -9.50 0.00
N GLY A 245 -32.96 -10.71 -0.06
CA GLY A 245 -32.46 -11.86 0.66
C GLY A 245 -33.28 -12.27 1.88
N LYS A 246 -32.98 -13.45 2.40
CA LYS A 246 -33.68 -14.07 3.52
C LYS A 246 -33.47 -13.27 4.80
N ARG A 247 -34.57 -13.06 5.53
CA ARG A 247 -34.57 -12.36 6.81
C ARG A 247 -34.67 -13.35 7.96
N PRO A 248 -33.88 -13.20 9.04
CA PRO A 248 -34.08 -13.94 10.27
C PRO A 248 -35.44 -13.60 10.90
N VAL A 249 -36.17 -14.64 11.37
CA VAL A 249 -37.49 -14.50 11.97
C VAL A 249 -37.46 -14.66 13.49
N ALA A 250 -38.50 -14.21 14.16
CA ALA A 250 -38.63 -14.34 15.63
C ALA A 250 -38.34 -15.78 16.10
N GLY A 251 -37.52 -15.90 17.14
CA GLY A 251 -37.05 -17.20 17.69
C GLY A 251 -35.75 -17.72 17.09
N ASN A 252 -35.25 -17.12 15.97
CA ASN A 252 -33.92 -17.46 15.46
C ASN A 252 -32.81 -16.99 16.41
N LYS A 253 -31.70 -17.76 16.43
CA LYS A 253 -30.47 -17.38 17.11
C LYS A 253 -29.41 -17.05 16.07
N ILE A 254 -28.86 -15.84 16.10
CA ILE A 254 -27.78 -15.37 15.23
C ILE A 254 -26.46 -15.48 16.01
N VAL A 255 -25.49 -16.19 15.46
CA VAL A 255 -24.15 -16.33 16.02
C VAL A 255 -23.14 -15.78 15.03
N ILE A 256 -22.33 -14.86 15.49
CA ILE A 256 -21.32 -14.15 14.70
C ILE A 256 -19.97 -14.39 15.33
N ASP A 257 -19.10 -15.10 14.63
CA ASP A 257 -17.70 -15.32 15.00
C ASP A 257 -16.81 -14.41 14.16
N TYR A 258 -15.86 -13.74 14.79
CA TYR A 258 -14.94 -12.81 14.14
C TYR A 258 -13.62 -12.74 14.91
N LEU A 259 -12.56 -12.25 14.27
CA LEU A 259 -11.30 -11.94 14.93
C LEU A 259 -11.28 -10.49 15.41
N SER A 260 -10.84 -10.32 16.65
CA SER A 260 -10.43 -9.04 17.20
C SER A 260 -8.91 -8.97 17.11
N THR A 261 -8.37 -8.01 16.35
CA THR A 261 -6.98 -7.93 15.92
C THR A 261 -6.29 -6.66 16.41
N VAL A 262 -4.96 -6.68 16.48
CA VAL A 262 -4.14 -5.50 16.78
C VAL A 262 -3.67 -4.75 15.53
N GLY A 263 -4.04 -5.24 14.34
CA GLY A 263 -3.70 -4.62 13.07
C GLY A 263 -2.21 -4.73 12.73
N THR A 264 -1.56 -3.60 12.44
CA THR A 264 -0.16 -3.56 11.95
C THR A 264 0.87 -4.05 12.95
N LEU A 265 0.56 -4.10 14.24
CA LEU A 265 1.53 -4.42 15.30
C LEU A 265 2.04 -5.87 15.24
N ALA A 266 1.26 -6.78 14.66
CA ALA A 266 1.63 -8.18 14.52
C ALA A 266 2.27 -8.50 13.14
N ASN A 267 2.52 -7.51 12.28
CA ASN A 267 3.23 -7.71 11.02
C ASN A 267 4.72 -7.98 11.28
N GLY A 268 5.31 -8.89 10.51
CA GLY A 268 6.72 -9.25 10.60
C GLY A 268 7.03 -10.41 11.55
N ALA A 269 6.04 -11.16 12.01
CA ALA A 269 6.26 -12.40 12.76
C ALA A 269 6.89 -13.49 11.85
N THR A 270 8.00 -14.08 12.28
CA THR A 270 8.79 -15.04 11.49
C THR A 270 8.91 -16.41 12.12
N THR A 271 8.58 -16.55 13.40
CA THR A 271 8.69 -17.82 14.13
C THR A 271 7.40 -18.11 14.87
N PHE A 272 6.83 -19.28 14.66
CA PHE A 272 5.52 -19.65 15.22
C PHE A 272 5.68 -20.91 16.06
N THR A 273 5.12 -20.89 17.27
CA THR A 273 5.11 -22.02 18.18
C THR A 273 3.66 -22.47 18.40
N PRO A 274 3.30 -23.72 18.07
CA PRO A 274 1.97 -24.25 18.33
C PRO A 274 1.69 -24.32 19.82
N THR A 275 0.45 -24.03 20.22
CA THR A 275 0.01 -24.12 21.63
C THR A 275 -0.66 -25.45 21.97
N SER A 276 -0.92 -26.28 20.95
CA SER A 276 -1.59 -27.58 21.07
C SER A 276 -0.75 -28.69 20.44
N THR A 277 -1.03 -29.93 20.86
CA THR A 277 -0.43 -31.16 20.37
C THR A 277 -1.51 -32.08 19.81
N PHE A 278 -1.14 -33.05 19.01
CA PHE A 278 -2.01 -34.17 18.65
C PHE A 278 -1.83 -35.31 19.63
N SER A 279 -2.92 -35.77 20.25
CA SER A 279 -2.89 -36.92 21.15
C SER A 279 -3.41 -38.16 20.42
N VAL A 280 -2.58 -39.22 20.35
CA VAL A 280 -2.93 -40.52 19.78
C VAL A 280 -2.58 -41.57 20.79
N ASN A 281 -3.57 -42.38 21.21
CA ASN A 281 -3.44 -43.44 22.23
C ASN A 281 -2.82 -42.95 23.56
N GLY A 282 -3.08 -41.68 23.93
CA GLY A 282 -2.58 -41.11 25.17
C GLY A 282 -1.12 -40.61 25.10
N VAL A 283 -0.52 -40.58 23.90
CA VAL A 283 0.79 -39.98 23.62
C VAL A 283 0.59 -38.69 22.84
N ASP A 284 1.22 -37.61 23.29
CA ASP A 284 1.14 -36.30 22.65
C ASP A 284 2.29 -36.11 21.64
N TYR A 285 1.91 -35.74 20.42
CA TYR A 285 2.80 -35.48 19.31
C TYR A 285 2.80 -33.99 18.97
N ASN A 286 3.99 -33.41 18.89
CA ASN A 286 4.14 -31.99 18.60
C ASN A 286 3.90 -31.70 17.12
N ILE A 287 3.28 -30.56 16.85
CA ILE A 287 3.16 -30.01 15.50
C ILE A 287 4.51 -29.35 15.15
N SER A 288 5.14 -29.81 14.10
CA SER A 288 6.33 -29.14 13.52
C SER A 288 5.86 -27.99 12.65
N THR A 289 6.40 -26.81 12.87
CA THR A 289 6.05 -25.59 12.14
C THR A 289 7.26 -25.03 11.41
N THR A 290 7.10 -24.75 10.13
CA THR A 290 8.07 -24.01 9.34
C THR A 290 7.38 -22.80 8.73
N THR A 291 7.91 -21.62 8.95
CA THR A 291 7.33 -20.39 8.38
C THR A 291 7.67 -20.33 6.90
N VAL A 292 6.66 -20.31 6.05
CA VAL A 292 6.78 -20.11 4.60
C VAL A 292 6.81 -18.61 4.33
N THR A 293 5.85 -17.88 4.94
CA THR A 293 5.73 -16.44 4.79
C THR A 293 5.58 -15.77 6.16
N ALA A 294 6.40 -14.74 6.41
CA ALA A 294 6.27 -13.90 7.58
C ALA A 294 4.92 -13.18 7.60
N SER A 295 4.40 -12.88 8.79
CA SER A 295 3.11 -12.24 8.91
C SER A 295 3.08 -10.84 8.26
N ALA A 296 2.05 -10.56 7.48
CA ALA A 296 1.86 -9.31 6.77
C ALA A 296 0.36 -8.97 6.62
N GLY A 297 0.03 -7.83 6.03
CA GLY A 297 -1.35 -7.45 5.70
C GLY A 297 -2.18 -6.91 6.85
N GLY A 298 -1.69 -6.96 8.09
CA GLY A 298 -2.35 -6.31 9.22
C GLY A 298 -2.44 -4.80 9.04
N ALA A 299 -3.64 -4.23 9.28
CA ALA A 299 -3.89 -2.81 9.10
C ALA A 299 -4.85 -2.26 10.17
N TYR A 300 -4.70 -0.99 10.48
CA TYR A 300 -5.65 -0.26 11.32
C TYR A 300 -6.91 0.09 10.53
N LYS A 301 -7.96 0.42 11.27
CA LYS A 301 -9.21 0.94 10.73
C LYS A 301 -8.95 2.15 9.82
N GLU A 302 -9.62 2.20 8.69
CA GLU A 302 -9.47 3.26 7.70
C GLU A 302 -9.70 4.65 8.31
N ASN A 303 -8.79 5.58 8.02
CA ASN A 303 -8.88 6.94 8.52
C ASN A 303 -9.82 7.81 7.68
N ILE A 304 -10.23 8.96 8.24
CA ILE A 304 -11.19 9.88 7.60
C ILE A 304 -10.71 10.36 6.22
N GLU A 305 -9.43 10.67 6.07
CA GLU A 305 -8.88 11.19 4.81
C GLU A 305 -8.90 10.11 3.71
N SER A 306 -8.61 8.86 4.07
CA SER A 306 -8.70 7.72 3.15
C SER A 306 -10.15 7.49 2.70
N ILE A 307 -11.12 7.51 3.65
CA ILE A 307 -12.55 7.36 3.32
C ILE A 307 -13.00 8.48 2.37
N ARG A 308 -12.56 9.72 2.63
CA ARG A 308 -12.90 10.90 1.82
C ARG A 308 -12.40 10.79 0.39
N GLN A 309 -11.25 10.14 0.18
CA GLN A 309 -10.69 9.88 -1.14
C GLN A 309 -11.32 8.65 -1.83
N ASN A 310 -11.48 7.55 -1.09
CA ASN A 310 -11.89 6.27 -1.68
C ASN A 310 -13.39 6.19 -1.96
N ALA A 311 -14.25 6.80 -1.15
CA ALA A 311 -15.70 6.69 -1.32
C ALA A 311 -16.19 7.29 -2.66
N PRO A 312 -15.77 8.50 -3.10
CA PRO A 312 -16.13 9.01 -4.41
C PRO A 312 -15.58 8.17 -5.57
N ILE A 313 -14.33 7.66 -5.45
CA ILE A 313 -13.71 6.80 -6.46
C ILE A 313 -14.49 5.49 -6.61
N SER A 314 -14.85 4.87 -5.50
CA SER A 314 -15.66 3.64 -5.48
C SER A 314 -17.05 3.86 -6.12
N PHE A 315 -17.67 5.01 -5.87
CA PHE A 315 -18.95 5.36 -6.49
C PHE A 315 -18.83 5.59 -8.00
N ILE A 316 -17.81 6.30 -8.44
CA ILE A 316 -17.56 6.59 -9.88
C ILE A 316 -17.29 5.30 -10.64
N SER A 317 -16.50 4.40 -10.11
CA SER A 317 -16.14 3.12 -10.74
C SER A 317 -17.33 2.15 -10.82
N GLN A 318 -18.39 2.35 -10.02
CA GLN A 318 -19.58 1.47 -9.95
C GLN A 318 -19.24 -0.02 -9.86
N ARG A 319 -18.10 -0.36 -9.26
CA ARG A 319 -17.53 -1.72 -9.24
C ARG A 319 -17.28 -2.30 -10.64
N ARG A 320 -16.86 -1.47 -11.58
CA ARG A 320 -16.44 -1.88 -12.92
C ARG A 320 -15.00 -1.45 -13.14
N LEU A 321 -14.25 -2.30 -13.81
CA LEU A 321 -12.89 -2.02 -14.22
C LEU A 321 -12.90 -1.59 -15.69
N VAL A 322 -12.92 -0.29 -15.95
CA VAL A 322 -13.01 0.30 -17.29
C VAL A 322 -11.77 1.10 -17.64
N THR A 323 -11.32 1.93 -16.71
CA THR A 323 -10.16 2.81 -16.86
C THR A 323 -8.97 2.30 -16.05
N ALA A 324 -7.76 2.74 -16.41
CA ALA A 324 -6.56 2.43 -15.62
C ALA A 324 -6.69 2.85 -14.15
N GLU A 325 -7.35 3.98 -13.90
CA GLU A 325 -7.58 4.48 -12.54
C GLU A 325 -8.58 3.61 -11.75
N ASP A 326 -9.55 2.96 -12.43
CA ASP A 326 -10.45 2.02 -11.76
C ASP A 326 -9.68 0.80 -11.25
N TYR A 327 -8.79 0.21 -12.10
CA TYR A 327 -7.91 -0.88 -11.70
C TYR A 327 -7.04 -0.47 -10.52
N LYS A 328 -6.33 0.66 -10.63
CA LYS A 328 -5.48 1.19 -9.58
C LYS A 328 -6.25 1.43 -8.27
N GLY A 329 -7.40 2.10 -8.35
CA GLY A 329 -8.23 2.43 -7.19
C GLY A 329 -8.77 1.18 -6.49
N GLN A 330 -9.33 0.24 -7.23
CA GLN A 330 -9.90 -0.99 -6.66
C GLN A 330 -8.82 -1.91 -6.07
N ILE A 331 -7.68 -2.07 -6.75
CA ILE A 331 -6.58 -2.89 -6.25
C ILE A 331 -6.00 -2.29 -4.96
N LEU A 332 -5.67 -0.99 -4.94
CA LEU A 332 -5.18 -0.33 -3.73
C LEU A 332 -6.22 -0.34 -2.60
N ALA A 333 -7.50 -0.19 -2.95
CA ALA A 333 -8.57 -0.26 -1.97
C ALA A 333 -8.65 -1.64 -1.29
N ASN A 334 -8.46 -2.73 -1.99
CA ASN A 334 -8.59 -4.08 -1.43
C ASN A 334 -7.26 -4.66 -0.92
N TYR A 335 -6.14 -4.38 -1.61
CA TYR A 335 -4.84 -5.01 -1.34
C TYR A 335 -3.74 -4.01 -0.92
N GLY A 336 -4.06 -2.76 -0.62
CA GLY A 336 -3.07 -1.74 -0.20
C GLY A 336 -2.33 -2.06 1.09
N ALA A 337 -2.75 -3.08 1.86
CA ALA A 337 -1.99 -3.60 2.98
C ALA A 337 -0.68 -4.26 2.54
N TYR A 338 -0.68 -4.91 1.37
CA TYR A 338 0.46 -5.62 0.77
C TYR A 338 1.25 -4.78 -0.23
N LEU A 339 0.63 -3.74 -0.79
CA LEU A 339 1.15 -2.97 -1.92
C LEU A 339 1.60 -1.57 -1.50
N ASP A 340 2.72 -1.12 -2.05
CA ASP A 340 3.17 0.27 -1.95
C ASP A 340 2.56 1.14 -3.05
N ASP A 341 2.41 0.59 -4.26
CA ASP A 341 1.79 1.28 -5.39
C ASP A 341 1.31 0.30 -6.47
N VAL A 342 0.42 0.79 -7.33
CA VAL A 342 -0.15 0.04 -8.46
C VAL A 342 -0.17 0.93 -9.69
N THR A 343 0.15 0.35 -10.84
CA THR A 343 -0.08 0.98 -12.13
C THR A 343 -0.93 0.07 -13.03
N ALA A 344 -1.71 0.67 -13.91
CA ALA A 344 -2.42 -0.07 -14.95
C ALA A 344 -2.35 0.69 -16.27
N TYR A 345 -2.23 -0.04 -17.38
CA TYR A 345 -2.23 0.55 -18.71
C TYR A 345 -2.78 -0.44 -19.74
N GLY A 346 -3.39 0.09 -20.80
CA GLY A 346 -3.96 -0.74 -21.87
C GLY A 346 -2.87 -1.39 -22.72
N GLY A 347 -3.15 -2.57 -23.26
CA GLY A 347 -2.22 -3.27 -24.16
C GLY A 347 -1.91 -2.51 -25.45
N ALA A 348 -2.70 -1.50 -25.82
CA ALA A 348 -2.35 -0.59 -26.92
C ALA A 348 -1.08 0.21 -26.64
N ASP A 349 -0.76 0.47 -25.37
CA ASP A 349 0.46 1.17 -24.93
C ASP A 349 1.65 0.21 -24.74
N ALA A 350 1.45 -1.09 -24.85
CA ALA A 350 2.53 -2.08 -24.77
C ALA A 350 3.44 -2.06 -26.02
N VAL A 351 4.63 -2.65 -25.91
CA VAL A 351 5.56 -2.78 -27.03
C VAL A 351 5.98 -4.25 -27.17
N PRO A 352 5.51 -4.98 -28.21
CA PRO A 352 4.54 -4.57 -29.24
C PRO A 352 3.13 -4.38 -28.67
N PRO A 353 2.23 -3.60 -29.33
CA PRO A 353 0.84 -3.43 -28.89
C PRO A 353 0.06 -4.75 -28.93
N ILE A 354 -0.67 -5.05 -27.85
CA ILE A 354 -1.55 -6.22 -27.72
C ILE A 354 -2.93 -5.72 -27.28
N TYR A 355 -3.93 -5.82 -28.14
CA TYR A 355 -5.28 -5.35 -27.86
C TYR A 355 -6.07 -6.38 -27.03
N GLY A 356 -7.01 -5.89 -26.21
CA GLY A 356 -7.83 -6.73 -25.33
C GLY A 356 -7.14 -7.15 -24.03
N VAL A 357 -5.96 -6.60 -23.73
CA VAL A 357 -5.22 -6.86 -22.50
C VAL A 357 -5.05 -5.56 -21.72
N VAL A 358 -5.19 -5.64 -20.41
CA VAL A 358 -4.79 -4.60 -19.45
C VAL A 358 -3.61 -5.14 -18.66
N TYR A 359 -2.50 -4.42 -18.70
CA TYR A 359 -1.32 -4.71 -17.91
C TYR A 359 -1.42 -4.02 -16.55
N VAL A 360 -1.24 -4.80 -15.49
CA VAL A 360 -1.25 -4.31 -14.10
C VAL A 360 0.12 -4.54 -13.49
N GLY A 361 0.80 -3.45 -13.15
CA GLY A 361 2.05 -3.47 -12.40
C GLY A 361 1.78 -3.30 -10.91
N LEU A 362 2.28 -4.23 -10.09
CA LEU A 362 2.13 -4.23 -8.65
C LEU A 362 3.49 -4.00 -8.00
N LYS A 363 3.64 -2.94 -7.22
CA LYS A 363 4.81 -2.76 -6.36
C LYS A 363 4.46 -3.22 -4.96
N PHE A 364 4.98 -4.37 -4.57
CA PHE A 364 4.82 -4.92 -3.22
C PHE A 364 5.73 -4.21 -2.23
N LYS A 365 5.35 -4.24 -0.95
CA LYS A 365 6.21 -3.81 0.14
C LYS A 365 7.39 -4.77 0.30
N ASP A 366 8.53 -4.27 0.76
CA ASP A 366 9.79 -5.04 0.85
C ASP A 366 9.71 -6.31 1.71
N ASN A 367 8.77 -6.36 2.65
CA ASN A 367 8.58 -7.49 3.57
C ASN A 367 7.62 -8.57 3.06
N ILE A 368 7.12 -8.49 1.82
CA ILE A 368 6.18 -9.45 1.25
C ILE A 368 6.93 -10.51 0.46
N SER A 369 6.79 -11.78 0.85
CA SER A 369 7.43 -12.90 0.17
C SER A 369 6.84 -13.16 -1.22
N ALA A 370 7.61 -13.85 -2.08
CA ALA A 370 7.19 -14.17 -3.45
C ALA A 370 5.89 -14.99 -3.51
N ASN A 371 5.66 -15.88 -2.53
CA ASN A 371 4.44 -16.70 -2.49
C ASN A 371 3.20 -15.84 -2.22
N VAL A 372 3.27 -14.92 -1.23
CA VAL A 372 2.17 -13.98 -0.96
C VAL A 372 1.95 -13.03 -2.13
N GLN A 373 3.02 -12.60 -2.82
CA GLN A 373 2.87 -11.81 -4.04
C GLN A 373 2.05 -12.57 -5.10
N GLN A 374 2.31 -13.88 -5.26
CA GLN A 374 1.56 -14.70 -6.21
C GLN A 374 0.11 -14.89 -5.77
N THR A 375 -0.14 -15.20 -4.49
CA THR A 375 -1.50 -15.31 -3.93
C THR A 375 -2.30 -14.02 -4.14
N VAL A 376 -1.71 -12.87 -3.85
CA VAL A 376 -2.35 -11.55 -4.08
C VAL A 376 -2.64 -11.32 -5.57
N LYS A 377 -1.73 -11.72 -6.48
CA LYS A 377 -1.98 -11.63 -7.94
C LYS A 377 -3.16 -12.51 -8.36
N ASP A 378 -3.25 -13.71 -7.83
CA ASP A 378 -4.33 -14.66 -8.14
C ASP A 378 -5.67 -14.20 -7.55
N ASP A 379 -5.69 -13.70 -6.34
CA ASP A 379 -6.87 -13.07 -5.73
C ASP A 379 -7.36 -11.86 -6.53
N ILE A 380 -6.46 -10.97 -6.95
CA ILE A 380 -6.81 -9.82 -7.81
C ILE A 380 -7.42 -10.32 -9.13
N ARG A 381 -6.89 -11.37 -9.72
CA ARG A 381 -7.43 -11.94 -10.96
C ARG A 381 -8.85 -12.46 -10.72
N ILE A 382 -9.06 -13.29 -9.70
CA ILE A 382 -10.34 -13.95 -9.43
C ILE A 382 -11.38 -12.95 -8.90
N GLU A 383 -11.03 -12.17 -7.88
CA GLU A 383 -12.01 -11.33 -7.18
C GLU A 383 -12.31 -10.00 -7.90
N LEU A 384 -11.33 -9.43 -8.60
CA LEU A 384 -11.51 -8.15 -9.28
C LEU A 384 -11.60 -8.30 -10.79
N SER A 385 -10.60 -8.90 -11.45
CA SER A 385 -10.56 -8.95 -12.92
C SER A 385 -11.71 -9.77 -13.49
N ASP A 386 -11.89 -11.01 -13.06
CA ASP A 386 -12.91 -11.90 -13.62
C ASP A 386 -14.33 -11.46 -13.27
N ASN A 387 -14.53 -10.80 -12.13
CA ASN A 387 -15.84 -10.37 -11.65
C ASN A 387 -16.26 -8.95 -12.08
N MET A 388 -15.29 -8.06 -12.35
CA MET A 388 -15.55 -6.62 -12.56
C MET A 388 -15.08 -6.09 -13.92
N ALA A 389 -14.21 -6.82 -14.64
CA ALA A 389 -13.72 -6.38 -15.94
C ALA A 389 -14.82 -6.41 -17.02
N ILE A 390 -14.66 -5.57 -18.02
CA ILE A 390 -15.52 -5.59 -19.21
C ILE A 390 -15.24 -6.87 -20.01
N MET A 391 -16.29 -7.47 -20.58
CA MET A 391 -16.15 -8.67 -21.42
C MET A 391 -15.06 -8.50 -22.48
N SER A 392 -14.26 -9.55 -22.68
CA SER A 392 -13.17 -9.61 -23.65
C SER A 392 -11.92 -8.77 -23.29
N ILE A 393 -11.79 -8.32 -22.04
CA ILE A 393 -10.57 -7.72 -21.53
C ILE A 393 -9.94 -8.67 -20.53
N PHE A 394 -8.68 -9.02 -20.76
CA PHE A 394 -7.88 -9.88 -19.89
C PHE A 394 -6.88 -9.04 -19.10
N THR A 395 -6.66 -9.41 -17.85
CA THR A 395 -5.65 -8.75 -17.01
C THR A 395 -4.37 -9.61 -16.98
N GLU A 396 -3.24 -8.98 -17.31
CA GLU A 396 -1.91 -9.57 -17.17
C GLU A 396 -1.10 -8.76 -16.15
N PHE A 397 -0.40 -9.47 -15.27
CA PHE A 397 0.50 -8.83 -14.31
C PHE A 397 1.88 -8.66 -14.91
N VAL A 398 2.46 -7.49 -14.67
CA VAL A 398 3.83 -7.15 -15.07
C VAL A 398 4.62 -6.73 -13.83
N ASP A 399 5.83 -7.22 -13.72
CA ASP A 399 6.69 -6.86 -12.62
C ASP A 399 7.24 -5.43 -12.79
N PRO A 400 7.45 -4.69 -11.68
CA PRO A 400 8.09 -3.39 -11.72
C PRO A 400 9.52 -3.50 -12.28
N ILE A 401 9.87 -2.61 -13.20
CA ILE A 401 11.25 -2.47 -13.67
C ILE A 401 11.89 -1.33 -12.89
N GLU A 402 12.71 -1.69 -11.91
CA GLU A 402 13.40 -0.71 -11.08
C GLU A 402 14.62 -0.16 -11.80
N THR A 403 14.70 1.14 -11.86
CA THR A 403 15.87 1.89 -12.35
C THR A 403 16.41 2.70 -11.19
N LEU A 404 17.59 2.35 -10.71
CA LEU A 404 18.27 3.06 -9.65
C LEU A 404 19.03 4.26 -10.23
N LEU A 405 18.93 5.40 -9.55
CA LEU A 405 19.71 6.58 -9.88
C LEU A 405 20.93 6.67 -8.97
N GLU A 406 22.11 6.68 -9.57
CA GLU A 406 23.33 7.10 -8.90
C GLU A 406 23.40 8.62 -8.99
N VAL A 407 23.35 9.27 -7.83
CA VAL A 407 23.32 10.74 -7.69
C VAL A 407 24.62 11.21 -7.09
N GLN A 408 25.43 11.91 -7.87
CA GLN A 408 26.66 12.53 -7.41
C GLN A 408 26.45 14.02 -7.28
N THR A 409 26.37 14.52 -6.06
CA THR A 409 26.11 15.92 -5.74
C THR A 409 27.39 16.61 -5.29
N THR A 410 27.65 17.79 -5.83
CA THR A 410 28.72 18.67 -5.40
C THR A 410 28.12 20.01 -5.03
N PHE A 411 28.47 20.58 -3.88
CA PHE A 411 27.96 21.87 -3.46
C PHE A 411 29.12 22.77 -2.95
N ASN A 412 29.03 24.05 -3.26
CA ASN A 412 29.97 25.04 -2.77
C ASN A 412 29.52 25.52 -1.39
N LEU A 413 30.44 25.51 -0.45
CA LEU A 413 30.21 25.82 0.95
C LEU A 413 31.09 27.00 1.38
N ASP A 414 30.49 28.08 1.87
CA ASP A 414 31.19 29.14 2.57
C ASP A 414 31.26 28.84 4.07
N PRO A 415 32.42 28.47 4.60
CA PRO A 415 32.54 28.09 6.01
C PRO A 415 32.38 29.28 6.97
N ASP A 416 32.42 30.51 6.49
CA ASP A 416 32.23 31.71 7.32
C ASP A 416 30.74 31.96 7.66
N LEU A 417 29.82 31.33 6.92
CA LEU A 417 28.38 31.48 7.10
C LEU A 417 27.73 30.40 7.98
N THR A 418 28.52 29.43 8.46
CA THR A 418 27.98 28.33 9.27
C THR A 418 28.92 27.90 10.37
N ASN A 419 28.37 27.40 11.48
CA ASN A 419 29.14 26.75 12.54
C ASN A 419 29.29 25.22 12.32
N ALA A 420 28.66 24.68 11.27
CA ALA A 420 28.71 23.25 10.98
C ALA A 420 29.99 22.91 10.20
N THR A 421 30.54 21.73 10.45
CA THR A 421 31.67 21.23 9.65
C THR A 421 31.21 20.80 8.26
N ALA A 422 32.10 20.89 7.27
CA ALA A 422 31.83 20.43 5.91
C ALA A 422 31.34 18.96 5.87
N GLN A 423 31.91 18.10 6.72
CA GLN A 423 31.50 16.70 6.82
C GLN A 423 30.09 16.55 7.40
N ALA A 424 29.72 17.36 8.39
CA ALA A 424 28.36 17.35 8.94
C ALA A 424 27.33 17.76 7.91
N LEU A 425 27.61 18.83 7.13
CA LEU A 425 26.74 19.26 6.05
C LEU A 425 26.66 18.25 4.91
N GLN A 426 27.76 17.57 4.55
CA GLN A 426 27.71 16.47 3.59
C GLN A 426 26.76 15.35 4.04
N ASN A 427 26.80 14.96 5.30
CA ASN A 427 25.92 13.93 5.84
C ASN A 427 24.44 14.38 5.83
N ILE A 428 24.17 15.65 6.16
CA ILE A 428 22.83 16.22 6.11
C ILE A 428 22.32 16.25 4.67
N VAL A 429 23.13 16.70 3.71
CA VAL A 429 22.79 16.72 2.28
C VAL A 429 22.48 15.29 1.80
N GLN A 430 23.32 14.31 2.14
CA GLN A 430 23.09 12.92 1.74
C GLN A 430 21.79 12.37 2.33
N THR A 431 21.52 12.64 3.60
CA THR A 431 20.26 12.25 4.26
C THR A 431 19.06 12.92 3.60
N THR A 432 19.18 14.20 3.25
CA THR A 432 18.13 14.95 2.58
C THR A 432 17.84 14.39 1.18
N ILE A 433 18.88 14.00 0.43
CA ILE A 433 18.73 13.33 -0.87
C ILE A 433 17.93 12.02 -0.68
N ASN A 434 18.33 11.16 0.26
CA ASN A 434 17.65 9.88 0.52
C ASN A 434 16.19 10.10 0.92
N ASN A 435 15.93 11.05 1.83
CA ASN A 435 14.56 11.39 2.26
C ASN A 435 13.70 11.93 1.11
N TYR A 436 14.29 12.73 0.21
CA TYR A 436 13.59 13.24 -0.97
C TYR A 436 13.12 12.11 -1.89
N PHE A 437 13.98 11.12 -2.14
CA PHE A 437 13.62 9.95 -2.94
C PHE A 437 12.52 9.12 -2.27
N THR A 438 12.65 8.81 -0.99
CA THR A 438 11.63 8.07 -0.24
C THR A 438 10.27 8.78 -0.23
N ALA A 439 10.25 10.12 -0.14
CA ALA A 439 9.01 10.88 -0.09
C ALA A 439 8.35 11.09 -1.47
N ASN A 440 9.15 11.25 -2.53
CA ASN A 440 8.67 11.73 -3.84
C ASN A 440 8.80 10.71 -4.97
N LEU A 441 9.62 9.67 -4.82
CA LEU A 441 9.93 8.68 -5.85
C LEU A 441 9.70 7.26 -5.31
N GLY A 442 10.25 6.24 -5.93
CA GLY A 442 10.06 4.86 -5.52
C GLY A 442 8.67 4.30 -5.83
N LYS A 443 7.84 5.02 -6.60
CA LYS A 443 6.47 4.65 -7.01
C LYS A 443 6.29 4.84 -8.51
N PHE A 444 5.23 4.23 -9.06
CA PHE A 444 4.88 4.43 -10.47
C PHE A 444 4.50 5.87 -10.78
N ASP A 445 4.68 6.30 -12.03
CA ASP A 445 4.30 7.61 -12.55
C ASP A 445 4.94 8.82 -11.84
N LYS A 446 5.94 8.59 -10.96
CA LYS A 446 6.66 9.67 -10.29
C LYS A 446 7.75 10.24 -11.17
N VAL A 447 7.74 11.56 -11.34
CA VAL A 447 8.69 12.29 -12.17
C VAL A 447 9.83 12.81 -11.32
N PHE A 448 11.04 12.37 -11.62
CA PHE A 448 12.24 13.01 -11.05
C PHE A 448 12.53 14.33 -11.76
N ARG A 449 12.74 15.39 -10.98
CA ARG A 449 13.18 16.71 -11.46
C ARG A 449 14.40 17.17 -10.67
N ARG A 450 15.53 17.27 -11.35
CA ARG A 450 16.81 17.69 -10.73
C ARG A 450 16.71 19.04 -10.04
N SER A 451 16.03 20.01 -10.64
CA SER A 451 15.85 21.35 -10.06
C SER A 451 15.14 21.32 -8.70
N ASN A 452 14.12 20.46 -8.54
CA ASN A 452 13.41 20.36 -7.26
C ASN A 452 14.33 19.86 -6.15
N LEU A 453 15.16 18.83 -6.44
CA LEU A 453 16.09 18.28 -5.47
C LEU A 453 17.20 19.29 -5.14
N LEU A 454 17.76 20.00 -6.14
CA LEU A 454 18.76 21.05 -5.91
C LEU A 454 18.19 22.17 -5.04
N THR A 455 16.96 22.61 -5.27
CA THR A 455 16.29 23.62 -4.42
C THR A 455 16.19 23.16 -2.96
N VAL A 456 15.89 21.90 -2.72
CA VAL A 456 15.82 21.36 -1.35
C VAL A 456 17.21 21.31 -0.71
N ILE A 457 18.26 20.99 -1.49
CA ILE A 457 19.64 20.97 -1.00
C ILE A 457 20.12 22.38 -0.67
N ASP A 458 19.90 23.35 -1.56
CA ASP A 458 20.32 24.74 -1.38
C ASP A 458 19.61 25.43 -0.19
N ALA A 459 18.45 24.91 0.20
CA ALA A 459 17.67 25.40 1.35
C ALA A 459 18.10 24.82 2.72
N ILE A 460 19.05 23.86 2.76
CA ILE A 460 19.48 23.20 4.01
C ILE A 460 20.19 24.18 4.95
N ASP A 461 21.12 24.96 4.40
CA ASP A 461 21.93 25.91 5.17
C ASP A 461 22.29 27.11 4.28
N PRO A 462 22.21 28.35 4.79
CA PRO A 462 22.64 29.56 4.04
C PRO A 462 24.08 29.53 3.56
N ALA A 463 24.94 28.71 4.17
CA ALA A 463 26.33 28.54 3.77
C ALA A 463 26.50 27.73 2.47
N ILE A 464 25.44 27.03 2.01
CA ILE A 464 25.43 26.36 0.70
C ILE A 464 25.12 27.38 -0.37
N LEU A 465 26.16 27.79 -1.09
CA LEU A 465 26.06 28.86 -2.09
C LEU A 465 25.39 28.42 -3.39
N ASN A 466 25.70 27.23 -3.82
CA ASN A 466 25.08 26.56 -4.98
C ASN A 466 25.39 25.07 -4.97
N SER A 467 24.58 24.29 -5.69
CA SER A 467 24.79 22.87 -5.85
C SER A 467 24.73 22.41 -7.31
N LYS A 468 25.47 21.35 -7.61
CA LYS A 468 25.47 20.67 -8.92
C LYS A 468 25.25 19.18 -8.70
N MET A 469 24.64 18.53 -9.69
CA MET A 469 24.31 17.14 -9.61
C MET A 469 24.53 16.46 -10.95
N ASP A 470 25.27 15.35 -10.93
CA ASP A 470 25.39 14.41 -12.04
C ASP A 470 24.60 13.13 -11.70
N ILE A 471 23.88 12.63 -12.70
CA ILE A 471 22.96 11.51 -12.51
C ILE A 471 23.24 10.44 -13.54
N ARG A 472 23.34 9.19 -13.07
CA ARG A 472 23.43 8.01 -13.92
C ARG A 472 22.30 7.06 -13.57
N MET A 473 21.78 6.35 -14.57
CA MET A 473 20.76 5.32 -14.40
C MET A 473 21.42 3.95 -14.33
N LYS A 474 20.87 3.08 -13.48
CA LYS A 474 21.35 1.72 -13.30
C LYS A 474 20.20 0.72 -13.41
N GLN A 475 20.45 -0.38 -14.08
CA GLN A 475 19.57 -1.55 -14.08
C GLN A 475 20.38 -2.82 -13.95
N ASN A 476 19.81 -3.78 -13.25
CA ASN A 476 20.40 -5.09 -13.03
C ASN A 476 19.86 -6.11 -14.04
N PHE A 477 20.72 -6.98 -14.52
CA PHE A 477 20.30 -8.18 -15.24
C PHE A 477 21.12 -9.39 -14.78
N VAL A 478 20.50 -10.56 -14.78
CA VAL A 478 21.14 -11.81 -14.34
C VAL A 478 21.44 -12.67 -15.55
N PRO A 479 22.69 -12.73 -16.01
CA PRO A 479 23.05 -13.60 -17.11
C PRO A 479 23.17 -15.05 -16.66
N ILE A 480 22.82 -15.98 -17.57
CA ILE A 480 23.07 -17.40 -17.35
C ILE A 480 24.55 -17.68 -17.66
N VAL A 481 25.31 -18.06 -16.64
CA VAL A 481 26.74 -18.34 -16.76
C VAL A 481 26.99 -19.56 -17.67
N ASN A 482 28.09 -19.52 -18.42
CA ASN A 482 28.51 -20.56 -19.36
C ASN A 482 27.49 -20.86 -20.48
N ASN A 483 26.47 -20.07 -20.67
CA ASN A 483 25.49 -20.20 -21.74
C ASN A 483 25.43 -18.92 -22.59
N THR A 484 25.48 -19.10 -23.92
CA THR A 484 25.41 -17.96 -24.85
C THR A 484 23.98 -17.51 -25.01
N GLN A 485 23.67 -16.31 -24.57
CA GLN A 485 22.33 -15.73 -24.65
C GLN A 485 22.37 -14.26 -25.08
N SER A 486 21.20 -13.76 -25.49
CA SER A 486 20.97 -12.35 -25.79
C SER A 486 20.06 -11.75 -24.75
N TYR A 487 20.36 -10.52 -24.32
CA TYR A 487 19.65 -9.80 -23.29
C TYR A 487 19.23 -8.43 -23.83
N LYS A 488 17.97 -8.08 -23.57
CA LYS A 488 17.44 -6.78 -23.92
C LYS A 488 17.07 -6.03 -22.64
N ILE A 489 17.76 -4.92 -22.39
CA ILE A 489 17.57 -4.09 -21.19
C ILE A 489 16.97 -2.75 -21.64
N ASN A 490 15.83 -2.38 -21.06
CA ASN A 490 15.10 -1.17 -21.43
C ASN A 490 15.16 -0.18 -20.28
N PHE A 491 15.72 1.00 -20.51
CA PHE A 491 15.74 2.10 -19.56
C PHE A 491 14.50 2.99 -19.73
N PRO A 492 14.02 3.66 -18.64
CA PRO A 492 12.78 4.42 -18.65
C PRO A 492 12.84 5.70 -19.52
N VAL A 493 14.05 6.16 -19.83
CA VAL A 493 14.29 7.37 -20.62
C VAL A 493 15.43 7.16 -21.61
N ALA A 494 15.54 8.07 -22.56
CA ALA A 494 16.59 8.07 -23.58
C ALA A 494 18.02 8.10 -22.96
N ILE A 495 18.95 7.37 -23.59
CA ILE A 495 20.37 7.32 -23.23
C ILE A 495 21.14 8.39 -24.01
N ALA A 496 22.18 8.94 -23.42
CA ALA A 496 23.01 9.94 -24.07
C ALA A 496 23.65 9.41 -25.37
N GLU A 497 23.88 10.30 -26.31
CA GLU A 497 24.64 10.02 -27.52
C GLU A 497 26.08 9.61 -27.18
N PRO A 498 26.72 8.74 -27.99
CA PRO A 498 28.08 8.32 -27.73
C PRO A 498 29.04 9.50 -27.77
N GLN A 499 29.94 9.55 -26.80
CA GLN A 499 30.91 10.63 -26.65
C GLN A 499 32.34 10.10 -26.88
N PRO A 500 33.25 10.94 -27.37
CA PRO A 500 34.65 10.58 -27.42
C PRO A 500 35.25 10.52 -26.00
N LEU A 501 36.04 9.49 -25.73
CA LEU A 501 36.79 9.27 -24.49
C LEU A 501 36.02 9.00 -23.20
N ILE A 502 34.71 9.28 -23.15
CA ILE A 502 33.87 9.02 -21.97
C ILE A 502 32.82 7.96 -22.33
N PRO A 503 32.84 6.78 -21.72
CA PRO A 503 31.81 5.79 -21.97
C PRO A 503 30.47 6.26 -21.39
N VAL A 504 29.44 6.20 -22.21
CA VAL A 504 28.06 6.48 -21.83
C VAL A 504 27.45 5.29 -21.10
N ILE A 505 27.91 4.10 -21.43
CA ILE A 505 27.47 2.82 -20.85
C ILE A 505 28.68 2.13 -20.24
N SER A 506 28.49 1.63 -19.02
CA SER A 506 29.46 0.77 -18.33
C SER A 506 28.75 -0.32 -17.53
N SER A 507 29.35 -1.48 -17.35
CA SER A 507 28.84 -2.52 -16.45
C SER A 507 29.72 -2.70 -15.22
N THR A 508 29.16 -3.38 -14.20
CA THR A 508 29.98 -4.02 -13.16
C THR A 508 30.87 -5.11 -13.76
N GLN A 509 31.88 -5.52 -13.02
CA GLN A 509 32.85 -6.52 -13.45
C GLN A 509 32.24 -7.91 -13.48
N PHE A 510 32.71 -8.71 -14.42
CA PHE A 510 32.38 -10.13 -14.55
C PHE A 510 33.59 -10.90 -15.12
N THR A 511 33.61 -12.21 -14.98
CA THR A 511 34.66 -13.05 -15.54
C THR A 511 34.26 -13.50 -16.94
N PHE A 512 35.15 -13.25 -17.91
CA PHE A 512 35.04 -13.70 -19.29
C PHE A 512 36.40 -14.22 -19.78
N ASN A 513 36.43 -15.42 -20.34
CA ASN A 513 37.70 -16.07 -20.76
C ASN A 513 38.78 -16.11 -19.68
N SER A 514 38.40 -16.32 -18.42
CA SER A 514 39.28 -16.29 -17.23
C SER A 514 39.91 -14.92 -16.92
N GLN A 515 39.39 -13.84 -17.50
CA GLN A 515 39.79 -12.47 -17.28
C GLN A 515 38.65 -11.69 -16.62
N THR A 516 38.99 -10.72 -15.77
CA THR A 516 38.00 -9.79 -15.22
C THR A 516 37.72 -8.71 -16.25
N CYS A 517 36.47 -8.66 -16.72
CA CYS A 517 36.03 -7.79 -17.80
C CYS A 517 34.82 -6.95 -17.40
N PHE A 518 34.49 -5.96 -18.20
CA PHE A 518 33.28 -5.15 -18.12
C PHE A 518 32.78 -4.78 -19.51
N ILE A 519 31.48 -4.52 -19.64
CA ILE A 519 30.87 -4.02 -20.87
C ILE A 519 30.97 -2.49 -20.88
N ARG A 520 31.34 -1.91 -22.01
CA ARG A 520 31.23 -0.45 -22.28
C ARG A 520 30.86 -0.20 -23.74
N ASN A 521 30.37 0.98 -24.07
CA ASN A 521 30.24 1.38 -25.45
C ASN A 521 31.62 1.73 -26.05
N GLN A 522 31.78 1.51 -27.35
CA GLN A 522 32.95 1.96 -28.10
C GLN A 522 32.96 3.50 -28.17
N ASN A 523 34.15 4.07 -28.30
CA ASN A 523 34.31 5.51 -28.45
C ASN A 523 33.52 6.02 -29.66
N ASN A 524 32.68 7.02 -29.44
CA ASN A 524 31.86 7.65 -30.49
C ASN A 524 30.99 6.65 -31.31
N SER A 525 30.55 5.54 -30.71
CA SER A 525 29.78 4.50 -31.37
C SER A 525 28.67 3.94 -30.47
N PHE A 526 27.58 3.52 -31.09
CA PHE A 526 26.47 2.82 -30.43
C PHE A 526 26.76 1.33 -30.17
N LYS A 527 27.90 0.81 -30.62
CA LYS A 527 28.29 -0.58 -30.40
C LYS A 527 28.82 -0.79 -28.98
N LEU A 528 28.58 -1.98 -28.46
CA LEU A 528 29.08 -2.41 -27.16
C LEU A 528 30.26 -3.35 -27.32
N GLN A 529 31.24 -3.25 -26.45
CA GLN A 529 32.43 -4.12 -26.42
C GLN A 529 32.67 -4.67 -25.02
N VAL A 530 33.28 -5.83 -24.92
CA VAL A 530 33.79 -6.40 -23.66
C VAL A 530 35.26 -6.06 -23.56
N VAL A 531 35.63 -5.43 -22.46
CA VAL A 531 37.01 -4.95 -22.21
C VAL A 531 37.49 -5.50 -20.89
N SER A 532 38.68 -6.02 -20.85
CA SER A 532 39.36 -6.43 -19.62
C SER A 532 39.80 -5.21 -18.80
N VAL A 533 40.06 -5.41 -17.52
CA VAL A 533 40.51 -4.35 -16.58
C VAL A 533 41.83 -3.72 -17.01
N ASP A 534 42.69 -4.46 -17.72
CA ASP A 534 43.95 -3.96 -18.30
C ASP A 534 43.76 -3.13 -19.56
N GLY A 535 42.54 -3.03 -20.08
CA GLY A 535 42.20 -2.26 -21.28
C GLY A 535 42.18 -3.10 -22.60
N THR A 536 42.44 -4.40 -22.55
CA THR A 536 42.39 -5.27 -23.71
C THR A 536 40.94 -5.51 -24.15
N ILE A 537 40.67 -5.42 -25.45
CA ILE A 537 39.34 -5.70 -26.01
C ILE A 537 39.20 -7.20 -26.21
N GLU A 538 38.37 -7.85 -25.41
CA GLU A 538 38.09 -9.29 -25.50
C GLU A 538 37.04 -9.61 -26.60
N VAL A 539 36.02 -8.73 -26.71
CA VAL A 539 34.99 -8.82 -27.76
C VAL A 539 34.72 -7.41 -28.30
N ASP A 540 35.00 -7.19 -29.55
CA ASP A 540 34.84 -5.87 -30.18
C ASP A 540 33.38 -5.46 -30.38
N ASN A 541 32.47 -6.45 -30.55
CA ASN A 541 31.03 -6.16 -30.66
C ASN A 541 30.20 -7.24 -29.96
N VAL A 542 29.66 -6.90 -28.80
CA VAL A 542 28.75 -7.76 -28.01
C VAL A 542 27.31 -7.24 -28.07
N GLY A 543 27.03 -6.25 -28.92
CA GLY A 543 25.70 -5.66 -29.06
C GLY A 543 25.71 -4.19 -29.38
N SER A 544 24.57 -3.55 -29.16
CA SER A 544 24.40 -2.12 -29.43
C SER A 544 23.35 -1.50 -28.50
N TYR A 545 23.30 -0.17 -28.49
CA TYR A 545 22.24 0.54 -27.79
C TYR A 545 21.57 1.59 -28.68
N SER A 546 20.32 1.89 -28.36
CA SER A 546 19.55 2.97 -28.98
C SER A 546 19.46 4.15 -28.01
N SER A 547 20.00 5.30 -28.42
CA SER A 547 19.92 6.51 -27.60
C SER A 547 18.47 6.97 -27.40
N THR A 548 17.70 7.04 -28.47
CA THR A 548 16.31 7.53 -28.42
C THR A 548 15.33 6.56 -27.76
N GLY A 549 15.55 5.23 -27.94
CA GLY A 549 14.70 4.19 -27.40
C GLY A 549 15.01 3.80 -25.95
N GLY A 550 16.18 4.22 -25.43
CA GLY A 550 16.62 3.78 -24.10
C GLY A 550 16.89 2.27 -24.00
N VAL A 551 17.19 1.61 -25.11
CA VAL A 551 17.32 0.14 -25.20
C VAL A 551 18.76 -0.25 -25.37
N ILE A 552 19.19 -1.26 -24.62
CA ILE A 552 20.49 -1.93 -24.75
C ILE A 552 20.23 -3.37 -25.17
N ASP A 553 20.74 -3.75 -26.35
CA ASP A 553 20.69 -5.11 -26.86
C ASP A 553 22.10 -5.73 -26.75
N ILE A 554 22.24 -6.73 -25.87
CA ILE A 554 23.44 -7.53 -25.70
C ILE A 554 23.22 -8.85 -26.42
N VAL A 555 24.11 -9.20 -27.37
CA VAL A 555 23.93 -10.34 -28.24
C VAL A 555 25.08 -11.33 -28.09
N GLY A 556 24.74 -12.60 -27.91
CA GLY A 556 25.74 -13.66 -27.83
C GLY A 556 26.64 -13.62 -26.59
N PHE A 557 26.16 -13.06 -25.50
CA PHE A 557 26.92 -12.87 -24.26
C PHE A 557 27.02 -14.17 -23.45
N LYS A 558 28.24 -14.53 -23.03
CA LYS A 558 28.52 -15.78 -22.30
C LYS A 558 29.55 -15.54 -21.20
N PRO A 559 29.15 -14.94 -20.05
CA PRO A 559 30.04 -14.80 -18.91
C PRO A 559 30.30 -16.17 -18.27
N THR A 560 31.47 -16.34 -17.64
CA THR A 560 31.81 -17.56 -16.89
C THR A 560 31.49 -17.42 -15.41
N ALA A 561 31.56 -16.20 -14.85
CA ALA A 561 31.15 -15.86 -13.50
C ALA A 561 30.90 -14.35 -13.38
N PHE A 562 30.19 -13.90 -12.34
CA PHE A 562 30.05 -12.50 -11.95
C PHE A 562 29.94 -12.39 -10.43
N GLU A 563 30.31 -11.24 -9.88
CA GLU A 563 30.20 -10.96 -8.45
C GLU A 563 28.78 -10.46 -8.09
N GLY A 564 28.29 -10.87 -6.91
CA GLY A 564 26.97 -10.51 -6.42
C GLY A 564 25.83 -11.29 -7.10
N ASN A 565 24.64 -10.71 -7.09
CA ASN A 565 23.41 -11.36 -7.56
C ASN A 565 23.08 -11.03 -9.05
N ALA A 566 23.72 -10.02 -9.63
CA ALA A 566 23.44 -9.53 -10.99
C ALA A 566 24.61 -8.71 -11.54
N ILE A 567 24.66 -8.57 -12.86
CA ILE A 567 25.48 -7.55 -13.52
C ILE A 567 24.66 -6.27 -13.61
N THR A 568 25.23 -5.17 -13.13
CA THR A 568 24.60 -3.85 -13.18
C THR A 568 25.10 -3.07 -14.37
N LEU A 569 24.20 -2.59 -15.23
CA LEU A 569 24.49 -1.64 -16.29
C LEU A 569 24.25 -0.22 -15.80
N THR A 570 25.28 0.61 -15.91
CA THR A 570 25.22 2.05 -15.59
C THR A 570 25.22 2.83 -16.89
N VAL A 571 24.26 3.74 -17.06
CA VAL A 571 24.11 4.55 -18.27
C VAL A 571 23.92 6.03 -17.93
N THR A 572 24.41 6.89 -18.80
CA THR A 572 24.16 8.34 -18.69
C THR A 572 22.87 8.67 -19.44
N PRO A 573 21.85 9.27 -18.79
CA PRO A 573 20.62 9.68 -19.46
C PRO A 573 20.87 10.83 -20.43
N ALA A 574 20.14 10.89 -21.54
CA ALA A 574 20.22 11.99 -22.50
C ALA A 574 19.81 13.34 -21.88
N ASN A 575 18.85 13.29 -20.96
CA ASN A 575 18.41 14.46 -20.20
C ASN A 575 18.44 14.16 -18.69
N GLN A 576 19.38 14.77 -17.99
CA GLN A 576 19.50 14.66 -16.54
C GLN A 576 18.57 15.60 -15.77
N SER A 577 17.89 16.54 -16.43
CA SER A 577 17.07 17.54 -15.76
C SER A 577 15.71 17.00 -15.33
N THR A 578 15.13 16.12 -16.16
CA THR A 578 13.81 15.53 -15.90
C THR A 578 13.77 14.10 -16.42
N MET A 579 13.34 13.17 -15.57
CA MET A 579 13.13 11.78 -15.93
C MET A 579 11.69 11.39 -15.56
N LYS A 580 10.91 10.99 -16.54
CA LYS A 580 9.54 10.53 -16.38
C LYS A 580 9.45 9.07 -16.78
N PRO A 581 9.39 8.14 -15.82
CA PRO A 581 9.14 6.75 -16.12
C PRO A 581 7.71 6.59 -16.63
N LEU A 582 7.51 5.62 -17.51
CA LEU A 582 6.21 5.27 -18.06
C LEU A 582 5.89 3.82 -17.74
N ARG A 583 4.62 3.46 -17.72
CA ARG A 583 4.15 2.08 -17.52
C ARG A 583 4.60 1.50 -16.17
N ASN A 584 5.28 0.34 -16.20
CA ASN A 584 5.75 -0.39 -15.02
C ASN A 584 7.18 -0.02 -14.57
N TYR A 585 7.74 1.09 -15.06
CA TYR A 585 9.04 1.56 -14.60
C TYR A 585 8.91 2.35 -13.29
N VAL A 586 9.85 2.08 -12.36
CA VAL A 586 10.00 2.80 -11.09
C VAL A 586 11.40 3.36 -11.02
N ILE A 587 11.52 4.62 -10.61
CA ILE A 587 12.81 5.29 -10.36
C ILE A 587 13.03 5.37 -8.86
N ASP A 588 14.19 4.89 -8.39
CA ASP A 588 14.62 5.00 -7.01
C ASP A 588 16.11 5.36 -6.93
N ILE A 589 16.64 5.57 -5.73
CA ILE A 589 18.04 5.96 -5.51
C ILE A 589 18.92 4.73 -5.25
N ASP A 590 20.13 4.75 -5.81
CA ASP A 590 21.22 3.90 -5.36
C ASP A 590 21.92 4.54 -4.16
N THR A 591 21.51 4.18 -2.96
CA THR A 591 22.07 4.73 -1.72
C THR A 591 23.53 4.37 -1.46
N ALA A 592 24.00 3.26 -2.05
CA ALA A 592 25.37 2.75 -1.86
C ALA A 592 26.41 3.54 -2.65
N LEU A 593 26.04 4.02 -3.84
CA LEU A 593 26.96 4.70 -4.76
C LEU A 593 26.63 6.18 -4.95
N SER A 594 25.50 6.66 -4.45
CA SER A 594 25.19 8.08 -4.39
C SER A 594 26.03 8.78 -3.32
N SER A 595 26.57 9.93 -3.66
CA SER A 595 27.47 10.67 -2.77
C SER A 595 27.27 12.17 -2.86
N SER A 596 27.58 12.85 -1.76
CA SER A 596 27.62 14.31 -1.68
C SER A 596 29.02 14.79 -1.31
N ARG A 597 29.49 15.85 -1.94
CA ARG A 597 30.81 16.44 -1.70
C ARG A 597 30.71 17.95 -1.54
N ALA A 598 31.23 18.48 -0.44
CA ALA A 598 31.42 19.91 -0.25
C ALA A 598 32.72 20.40 -0.90
N ILE A 599 32.68 21.54 -1.54
CA ILE A 599 33.82 22.31 -2.01
C ILE A 599 33.82 23.60 -1.21
N LEU A 600 34.91 23.85 -0.49
CA LEU A 600 35.06 25.10 0.27
C LEU A 600 35.24 26.27 -0.69
N ASP A 601 34.43 27.30 -0.54
CA ASP A 601 34.41 28.51 -1.38
C ASP A 601 34.28 29.73 -0.47
N PHE A 602 35.41 30.36 -0.16
CA PHE A 602 35.47 31.52 0.72
C PHE A 602 35.08 32.78 -0.07
N GLN A 603 33.87 33.27 0.18
CA GLN A 603 33.38 34.50 -0.49
C GLN A 603 34.01 35.78 0.05
N ASN A 604 34.51 35.76 1.28
CA ASN A 604 35.21 36.91 1.91
C ASN A 604 36.70 36.91 1.58
N THR A 605 37.06 37.13 0.34
CA THR A 605 38.39 37.68 0.07
C THR A 605 38.36 39.15 0.48
N SER A 606 38.73 39.45 1.70
CA SER A 606 39.08 40.79 2.08
C SER A 606 40.26 41.22 1.19
N VAL A 607 39.97 41.96 0.13
CA VAL A 607 41.02 42.75 -0.55
C VAL A 607 41.44 43.79 0.46
N SER A 608 42.48 43.48 1.24
CA SER A 608 43.18 44.52 1.99
C SER A 608 43.83 45.46 0.97
N ILE A 609 43.24 46.64 0.81
CA ILE A 609 43.85 47.77 0.09
C ILE A 609 45.00 48.30 0.90
#